data_c37d39f5a5fcfeda07b20bab8f550ee0
#
_entry.id   c37d39f5a5fcfeda07b20bab8f550ee0
#
_cell.length_a   1.000
_cell.length_b   1.000
_cell.length_c   1.000
_cell.angle_alpha   90.00
_cell.angle_beta   90.00
_cell.angle_gamma   90.00
#
_symmetry.space_group_name_H-M   'P 1'
#
loop_
_entity.id
_entity.type
_entity.pdbx_description
1 polymer ?
#
loop_
_entity_poly.entity_id
_entity_poly.type
_entity_poly.pdbx_seq_one_letter_code
_entity_poly.pdbx_strand_id
1 'polypeptide(L)'
;MNAVFATLRKNAGVAPLLAFLAIAFFVPVATVLSLALWSPAEGFSLVALKRILLTPVYSTTLLRTLEISLWTTVMCLLGGFPIALLINRLRGAAKTSLYLLVLLPLWTSFLVKSFAWLVLLGKNGAVNALIMALTGAPASGSLLFNLNAVLIGMVHGLMPFAVLTILPVLDAIDPRLTPAAASLGARPAEGFIKVLLPLALPGIAAAGLIVFVTSVGFFIVPALLGGPRQTMVANVIIEMVLDLLNWPLATAAALLMFVVVAAMFALYIRSFGIESLVGRGRTLRQSGAAKELSRQRLEFQRRCWLAWDSVVVPLGRLPLLPHLLRHSLWLGPLLLVLFLALPALFLVPVSFTVSGIIDWPPQFFSWRWYAALDTPTWRSAAWRSLTVASATGVLSLAMTYPAAVWLVRQARRSRLPVLVLMIAPMIVPRIIIAIGLFYLFARIGLIGSWLGLVLGHTVIALPFVLVTMIAVVQAYDERLDQAAAVCGAATAMRLRRVTLPLLAPGALSAFLFAFVTSLDELTIALFVTGGLSSTLPKQMWDEALLRVSPTLAAASTTIFLFMSAAVLLAQAVRQRRSPAQRTT
;
A
#
# COMPACT_ATOMS: atom_id res chain seq x y z
N MET A 1 -23.47 -38.07 -5.79
CA MET A 1 -22.00 -38.20 -5.67
C MET A 1 -21.26 -37.59 -6.88
N ASN A 2 -21.62 -37.91 -8.13
CA ASN A 2 -20.95 -37.37 -9.33
C ASN A 2 -21.00 -35.83 -9.48
N ALA A 3 -22.13 -35.18 -9.10
CA ALA A 3 -22.27 -33.74 -9.18
C ALA A 3 -21.35 -32.98 -8.18
N VAL A 4 -21.17 -33.54 -6.97
CA VAL A 4 -20.29 -32.99 -5.94
C VAL A 4 -18.81 -33.11 -6.39
N PHE A 5 -18.42 -34.27 -6.95
CA PHE A 5 -17.07 -34.45 -7.51
C PHE A 5 -16.79 -33.56 -8.72
N ALA A 6 -17.77 -33.33 -9.59
CA ALA A 6 -17.64 -32.38 -10.71
C ALA A 6 -17.49 -30.94 -10.23
N THR A 7 -18.23 -30.54 -9.20
CA THR A 7 -18.14 -29.20 -8.60
C THR A 7 -16.80 -28.98 -7.86
N LEU A 8 -16.32 -29.99 -7.13
CA LEU A 8 -15.02 -29.97 -6.47
C LEU A 8 -13.89 -29.87 -7.49
N ARG A 9 -13.95 -30.64 -8.58
CA ARG A 9 -12.95 -30.58 -9.68
C ARG A 9 -12.99 -29.23 -10.40
N LYS A 10 -14.17 -28.63 -10.54
CA LYS A 10 -14.33 -27.31 -11.15
C LYS A 10 -13.75 -26.18 -10.27
N ASN A 11 -13.78 -26.32 -8.94
CA ASN A 11 -13.32 -25.34 -7.98
C ASN A 11 -11.94 -25.66 -7.37
N ALA A 12 -11.31 -26.75 -7.77
CA ALA A 12 -10.01 -27.19 -7.23
C ALA A 12 -8.91 -26.11 -7.35
N GLY A 13 -8.99 -25.25 -8.37
CA GLY A 13 -8.00 -24.18 -8.56
C GLY A 13 -8.08 -23.04 -7.53
N VAL A 14 -9.24 -22.83 -6.90
CA VAL A 14 -9.46 -21.72 -5.96
C VAL A 14 -9.48 -22.19 -4.51
N ALA A 15 -9.75 -23.48 -4.29
CA ALA A 15 -9.92 -24.05 -2.96
C ALA A 15 -8.70 -23.87 -2.02
N PRO A 16 -7.44 -24.09 -2.44
CA PRO A 16 -6.29 -23.92 -1.56
C PRO A 16 -6.15 -22.49 -1.03
N LEU A 17 -6.35 -21.49 -1.90
CA LEU A 17 -6.27 -20.09 -1.53
C LEU A 17 -7.39 -19.71 -0.55
N LEU A 18 -8.64 -20.11 -0.82
CA LEU A 18 -9.78 -19.84 0.07
C LEU A 18 -9.64 -20.56 1.41
N ALA A 19 -9.18 -21.81 1.43
CA ALA A 19 -8.93 -22.54 2.66
C ALA A 19 -7.84 -21.86 3.50
N PHE A 20 -6.75 -21.44 2.87
CA PHE A 20 -5.69 -20.69 3.54
C PHE A 20 -6.22 -19.38 4.14
N LEU A 21 -6.97 -18.59 3.36
CA LEU A 21 -7.56 -17.34 3.86
C LEU A 21 -8.59 -17.58 4.96
N ALA A 22 -9.39 -18.66 4.86
CA ALA A 22 -10.32 -19.01 5.92
C ALA A 22 -9.59 -19.23 7.24
N ILE A 23 -8.52 -20.03 7.24
CA ILE A 23 -7.78 -20.42 8.45
C ILE A 23 -6.86 -19.30 8.94
N ALA A 24 -6.09 -18.67 8.05
CA ALA A 24 -5.05 -17.73 8.43
C ALA A 24 -5.50 -16.25 8.44
N PHE A 25 -6.71 -15.94 7.95
CA PHE A 25 -7.22 -14.57 7.93
C PHE A 25 -8.62 -14.46 8.53
N PHE A 26 -9.64 -15.11 7.94
CA PHE A 26 -11.03 -14.91 8.40
C PHE A 26 -11.25 -15.39 9.82
N VAL A 27 -10.80 -16.60 10.17
CA VAL A 27 -10.96 -17.14 11.53
C VAL A 27 -10.22 -16.29 12.57
N PRO A 28 -8.92 -15.96 12.43
CA PRO A 28 -8.22 -15.12 13.40
C PRO A 28 -8.83 -13.74 13.56
N VAL A 29 -9.15 -13.06 12.46
CA VAL A 29 -9.74 -11.72 12.50
C VAL A 29 -11.13 -11.77 13.16
N ALA A 30 -12.00 -12.71 12.78
CA ALA A 30 -13.30 -12.86 13.39
C ALA A 30 -13.19 -13.18 14.90
N THR A 31 -12.26 -14.06 15.28
CA THR A 31 -12.03 -14.39 16.69
C THR A 31 -11.62 -13.15 17.50
N VAL A 32 -10.64 -12.39 17.00
CA VAL A 32 -10.18 -11.17 17.70
C VAL A 32 -11.30 -10.13 17.77
N LEU A 33 -12.04 -9.90 16.69
CA LEU A 33 -13.15 -8.94 16.71
C LEU A 33 -14.29 -9.41 17.62
N SER A 34 -14.53 -10.73 17.75
CA SER A 34 -15.52 -11.27 18.67
C SER A 34 -15.14 -11.09 20.15
N LEU A 35 -13.84 -11.12 20.49
CA LEU A 35 -13.36 -10.86 21.86
C LEU A 35 -13.66 -9.45 22.35
N ALA A 36 -13.93 -8.50 21.46
CA ALA A 36 -14.39 -7.16 21.82
C ALA A 36 -15.81 -7.16 22.41
N LEU A 37 -16.62 -8.18 22.09
CA LEU A 37 -18.04 -8.31 22.44
C LEU A 37 -18.31 -9.48 23.37
N TRP A 38 -17.42 -10.47 23.43
CA TRP A 38 -17.62 -11.71 24.13
C TRP A 38 -16.38 -12.09 24.95
N SER A 39 -16.57 -12.27 26.24
CA SER A 39 -15.56 -12.84 27.16
C SER A 39 -15.98 -14.25 27.60
N PRO A 40 -15.06 -15.24 27.62
CA PRO A 40 -15.37 -16.57 28.16
C PRO A 40 -15.84 -16.55 29.61
N ALA A 41 -15.43 -15.55 30.41
CA ALA A 41 -15.78 -15.43 31.81
C ALA A 41 -17.11 -14.69 32.05
N GLU A 42 -17.45 -13.69 31.24
CA GLU A 42 -18.58 -12.77 31.47
C GLU A 42 -19.69 -12.88 30.41
N GLY A 43 -19.48 -13.68 29.34
CA GLY A 43 -20.40 -13.75 28.21
C GLY A 43 -20.36 -12.50 27.34
N PHE A 44 -21.52 -12.06 26.83
CA PHE A 44 -21.65 -10.86 26.01
C PHE A 44 -21.50 -9.60 26.88
N SER A 45 -20.51 -8.75 26.56
CA SER A 45 -20.19 -7.55 27.31
C SER A 45 -19.81 -6.39 26.38
N LEU A 46 -20.36 -5.22 26.62
CA LEU A 46 -20.01 -3.96 25.93
C LEU A 46 -19.09 -3.07 26.79
N VAL A 47 -18.60 -3.58 27.91
CA VAL A 47 -17.81 -2.79 28.89
C VAL A 47 -16.54 -2.27 28.24
N ALA A 48 -15.79 -3.09 27.50
CA ALA A 48 -14.56 -2.68 26.83
C ALA A 48 -14.82 -1.60 25.77
N LEU A 49 -15.88 -1.74 24.97
CA LEU A 49 -16.29 -0.72 23.98
C LEU A 49 -16.70 0.59 24.64
N LYS A 50 -17.53 0.54 25.68
CA LYS A 50 -17.92 1.73 26.46
C LYS A 50 -16.68 2.40 27.05
N ARG A 51 -15.72 1.63 27.59
CA ARG A 51 -14.48 2.16 28.15
C ARG A 51 -13.63 2.87 27.10
N ILE A 52 -13.48 2.33 25.89
CA ILE A 52 -12.76 3.00 24.79
C ILE A 52 -13.47 4.29 24.37
N LEU A 53 -14.79 4.31 24.27
CA LEU A 53 -15.54 5.47 23.82
C LEU A 53 -15.66 6.57 24.88
N LEU A 54 -15.80 6.21 26.15
CA LEU A 54 -16.07 7.15 27.24
C LEU A 54 -14.80 7.64 27.95
N THR A 55 -13.68 6.91 27.87
CA THR A 55 -12.42 7.35 28.48
C THR A 55 -11.74 8.37 27.56
N PRO A 56 -11.50 9.62 28.00
CA PRO A 56 -10.97 10.70 27.16
C PRO A 56 -9.68 10.35 26.42
N VAL A 57 -8.76 9.61 27.04
CA VAL A 57 -7.49 9.20 26.43
C VAL A 57 -7.73 8.37 25.15
N TYR A 58 -8.63 7.39 25.20
CA TYR A 58 -8.89 6.51 24.05
C TYR A 58 -9.75 7.19 22.98
N SER A 59 -10.81 7.90 23.40
CA SER A 59 -11.69 8.59 22.45
C SER A 59 -10.97 9.73 21.71
N THR A 60 -10.09 10.47 22.38
CA THR A 60 -9.26 11.48 21.71
C THR A 60 -8.25 10.84 20.76
N THR A 61 -7.66 9.69 21.10
CA THR A 61 -6.76 8.95 20.20
C THR A 61 -7.49 8.44 18.96
N LEU A 62 -8.73 7.96 19.08
CA LEU A 62 -9.58 7.59 17.93
C LEU A 62 -9.81 8.80 17.01
N LEU A 63 -10.22 9.94 17.56
CA LEU A 63 -10.45 11.17 16.80
C LEU A 63 -9.16 11.67 16.13
N ARG A 64 -8.02 11.64 16.82
CA ARG A 64 -6.71 11.99 16.27
C ARG A 64 -6.30 11.07 15.13
N THR A 65 -6.56 9.78 15.27
CA THR A 65 -6.30 8.82 14.19
C THR A 65 -7.09 9.17 12.92
N LEU A 66 -8.37 9.51 13.08
CA LEU A 66 -9.21 9.92 11.95
C LEU A 66 -8.76 11.26 11.36
N GLU A 67 -8.42 12.23 12.20
CA GLU A 67 -7.89 13.53 11.79
C GLU A 67 -6.60 13.39 10.97
N ILE A 68 -5.59 12.70 11.51
CA ILE A 68 -4.31 12.46 10.84
C ILE A 68 -4.52 11.71 9.52
N SER A 69 -5.37 10.67 9.53
CA SER A 69 -5.66 9.87 8.34
C SER A 69 -6.38 10.67 7.27
N LEU A 70 -7.30 11.54 7.65
CA LEU A 70 -8.02 12.42 6.73
C LEU A 70 -7.06 13.45 6.11
N TRP A 71 -6.26 14.16 6.92
CA TRP A 71 -5.28 15.12 6.41
C TRP A 71 -4.25 14.46 5.50
N THR A 72 -3.73 13.29 5.89
CA THR A 72 -2.82 12.50 5.06
C THR A 72 -3.46 12.17 3.71
N THR A 73 -4.72 11.72 3.73
CA THR A 73 -5.46 11.38 2.50
C THR A 73 -5.63 12.59 1.60
N VAL A 74 -6.10 13.71 2.16
CA VAL A 74 -6.29 14.96 1.39
C VAL A 74 -4.97 15.43 0.77
N MET A 75 -3.89 15.46 1.55
CA MET A 75 -2.57 15.88 1.05
C MET A 75 -2.02 14.92 -0.01
N CYS A 76 -2.19 13.60 0.17
CA CYS A 76 -1.80 12.61 -0.83
C CYS A 76 -2.59 12.75 -2.14
N LEU A 77 -3.87 13.08 -2.08
CA LEU A 77 -4.69 13.33 -3.28
C LEU A 77 -4.31 14.64 -3.95
N LEU A 78 -4.12 15.71 -3.18
CA LEU A 78 -3.70 17.02 -3.70
C LEU A 78 -2.32 16.98 -4.35
N GLY A 79 -1.39 16.18 -3.82
CA GLY A 79 -0.05 15.99 -4.42
C GLY A 79 -0.03 14.90 -5.50
N GLY A 80 -0.69 13.78 -5.25
CA GLY A 80 -0.66 12.60 -6.13
C GLY A 80 -1.38 12.80 -7.45
N PHE A 81 -2.52 13.53 -7.47
CA PHE A 81 -3.25 13.82 -8.70
C PHE A 81 -2.45 14.66 -9.71
N PRO A 82 -1.81 15.79 -9.34
CA PRO A 82 -0.94 16.54 -10.25
C PRO A 82 0.24 15.73 -10.78
N ILE A 83 0.87 14.90 -9.94
CA ILE A 83 1.96 13.99 -10.38
C ILE A 83 1.43 12.99 -11.41
N ALA A 84 0.30 12.32 -11.13
CA ALA A 84 -0.31 11.38 -12.04
C ALA A 84 -0.70 12.05 -13.38
N LEU A 85 -1.23 13.27 -13.33
CA LEU A 85 -1.57 14.07 -14.51
C LEU A 85 -0.33 14.45 -15.32
N LEU A 86 0.77 14.81 -14.66
CA LEU A 86 2.05 15.09 -15.33
C LEU A 86 2.56 13.83 -16.05
N ILE A 87 2.60 12.69 -15.37
CA ILE A 87 3.04 11.41 -15.95
C ILE A 87 2.16 11.01 -17.15
N ASN A 88 0.83 11.19 -17.05
CA ASN A 88 -0.11 10.89 -18.13
C ASN A 88 0.16 11.73 -19.39
N ARG A 89 0.61 12.99 -19.26
CA ARG A 89 0.93 13.88 -20.37
C ARG A 89 2.29 13.63 -21.01
N LEU A 90 3.20 12.98 -20.31
CA LEU A 90 4.54 12.64 -20.81
C LEU A 90 4.50 11.43 -21.74
N ARG A 91 5.50 11.33 -22.63
CA ARG A 91 5.69 10.19 -23.55
C ARG A 91 7.13 9.68 -23.50
N GLY A 92 7.34 8.45 -23.96
CA GLY A 92 8.66 7.85 -24.11
C GLY A 92 9.45 7.78 -22.80
N ALA A 93 10.74 8.05 -22.85
CA ALA A 93 11.66 7.93 -21.73
C ALA A 93 11.29 8.82 -20.54
N ALA A 94 10.80 10.06 -20.80
CA ALA A 94 10.40 10.98 -19.73
C ALA A 94 9.25 10.44 -18.87
N LYS A 95 8.22 9.82 -19.51
CA LYS A 95 7.13 9.14 -18.78
C LYS A 95 7.69 8.02 -17.89
N THR A 96 8.54 7.18 -18.46
CA THR A 96 9.13 6.04 -17.75
C THR A 96 10.01 6.49 -16.59
N SER A 97 10.87 7.49 -16.80
CA SER A 97 11.77 7.99 -15.75
C SER A 97 11.00 8.62 -14.59
N LEU A 98 10.00 9.46 -14.88
CA LEU A 98 9.21 10.09 -13.82
C LEU A 98 8.37 9.05 -13.05
N TYR A 99 7.80 8.08 -13.76
CA TYR A 99 7.10 6.96 -13.14
C TYR A 99 8.00 6.15 -12.20
N LEU A 100 9.24 5.87 -12.64
CA LEU A 100 10.22 5.15 -11.80
C LEU A 100 10.64 5.97 -10.57
N LEU A 101 10.80 7.28 -10.69
CA LEU A 101 11.09 8.16 -9.55
C LEU A 101 9.95 8.15 -8.51
N VAL A 102 8.69 8.10 -8.96
CA VAL A 102 7.54 7.96 -8.04
C VAL A 102 7.50 6.58 -7.39
N LEU A 103 7.97 5.54 -8.08
CA LEU A 103 8.05 4.18 -7.51
C LEU A 103 9.20 4.02 -6.50
N LEU A 104 10.23 4.86 -6.57
CA LEU A 104 11.43 4.75 -5.73
C LEU A 104 11.09 4.68 -4.23
N PRO A 105 10.20 5.51 -3.65
CA PRO A 105 9.80 5.38 -2.27
C PRO A 105 9.06 4.08 -1.93
N LEU A 106 8.41 3.41 -2.91
CA LEU A 106 7.76 2.12 -2.66
C LEU A 106 8.76 0.98 -2.49
N TRP A 107 9.98 1.14 -3.01
CA TRP A 107 11.07 0.18 -2.84
C TRP A 107 11.85 0.38 -1.53
N THR A 108 11.60 1.49 -0.84
CA THR A 108 12.13 1.75 0.50
C THR A 108 11.12 1.38 1.57
N SER A 109 11.60 0.72 2.63
CA SER A 109 10.81 0.41 3.81
C SER A 109 10.17 1.66 4.43
N PHE A 110 8.95 1.52 4.96
CA PHE A 110 8.31 2.60 5.73
C PHE A 110 9.15 3.01 6.94
N LEU A 111 9.83 2.08 7.57
CA LEU A 111 10.74 2.37 8.67
C LEU A 111 11.93 3.20 8.21
N VAL A 112 12.55 2.82 7.09
CA VAL A 112 13.65 3.56 6.46
C VAL A 112 13.25 5.00 6.13
N LYS A 113 12.06 5.19 5.53
CA LYS A 113 11.54 6.53 5.22
C LYS A 113 11.30 7.38 6.47
N SER A 114 10.70 6.77 7.49
CA SER A 114 10.44 7.45 8.76
C SER A 114 11.72 7.85 9.46
N PHE A 115 12.71 6.95 9.46
CA PHE A 115 14.05 7.23 9.98
C PHE A 115 14.75 8.36 9.19
N ALA A 116 14.63 8.35 7.87
CA ALA A 116 15.19 9.44 7.03
C ALA A 116 14.58 10.80 7.40
N TRP A 117 13.25 10.86 7.59
CA TRP A 117 12.59 12.09 8.04
C TRP A 117 12.96 12.48 9.48
N LEU A 118 13.17 11.51 10.36
CA LEU A 118 13.65 11.75 11.72
C LEU A 118 15.02 12.47 11.68
N VAL A 119 15.91 12.02 10.79
CA VAL A 119 17.24 12.63 10.62
C VAL A 119 17.15 13.99 9.91
N LEU A 120 16.36 14.11 8.84
CA LEU A 120 16.19 15.35 8.07
C LEU A 120 15.60 16.48 8.90
N LEU A 121 14.59 16.19 9.73
CA LEU A 121 13.91 17.15 10.59
C LEU A 121 14.57 17.32 11.96
N GLY A 122 15.60 16.53 12.26
CA GLY A 122 16.35 16.63 13.52
C GLY A 122 17.00 18.00 13.72
N LYS A 123 17.39 18.31 14.96
CA LYS A 123 18.01 19.59 15.31
C LYS A 123 19.24 19.89 14.45
N ASN A 124 20.06 18.87 14.20
CA ASN A 124 21.27 18.95 13.36
C ASN A 124 21.02 18.43 11.93
N GLY A 125 19.75 18.33 11.51
CA GLY A 125 19.35 17.80 10.21
C GLY A 125 19.43 18.83 9.08
N ALA A 126 19.35 18.34 7.84
CA ALA A 126 19.50 19.16 6.63
C ALA A 126 18.42 20.24 6.50
N VAL A 127 17.20 20.00 6.96
CA VAL A 127 16.11 20.99 6.90
C VAL A 127 16.41 22.18 7.79
N ASN A 128 16.90 21.94 9.01
CA ASN A 128 17.27 23.02 9.92
C ASN A 128 18.52 23.78 9.44
N ALA A 129 19.49 23.08 8.86
CA ALA A 129 20.67 23.70 8.23
C ALA A 129 20.25 24.61 7.05
N LEU A 130 19.30 24.18 6.22
CA LEU A 130 18.76 24.98 5.13
C LEU A 130 18.01 26.21 5.63
N ILE A 131 17.16 26.07 6.66
CA ILE A 131 16.47 27.22 7.27
C ILE A 131 17.47 28.22 7.81
N MET A 132 18.50 27.77 8.53
CA MET A 132 19.57 28.63 9.05
C MET A 132 20.32 29.34 7.93
N ALA A 133 20.63 28.68 6.83
CA ALA A 133 21.30 29.29 5.68
C ALA A 133 20.44 30.36 4.98
N LEU A 134 19.11 30.19 4.96
CA LEU A 134 18.18 31.11 4.30
C LEU A 134 17.74 32.28 5.20
N THR A 135 17.61 32.05 6.50
CA THR A 135 17.04 33.04 7.44
C THR A 135 18.06 33.63 8.42
N GLY A 136 19.26 33.06 8.49
CA GLY A 136 20.29 33.43 9.46
C GLY A 136 20.01 32.96 10.90
N ALA A 137 18.89 32.21 11.13
CA ALA A 137 18.50 31.70 12.44
C ALA A 137 18.03 30.25 12.35
N PRO A 138 18.21 29.44 13.41
CA PRO A 138 17.64 28.08 13.44
C PRO A 138 16.11 28.15 13.45
N ALA A 139 15.47 27.06 13.06
CA ALA A 139 14.01 26.96 13.08
C ALA A 139 13.46 27.32 14.48
N SER A 140 12.43 28.15 14.51
CA SER A 140 11.74 28.49 15.75
C SER A 140 10.91 27.30 16.21
N GLY A 141 11.41 26.53 17.19
CA GLY A 141 10.77 25.34 17.74
C GLY A 141 11.27 24.01 17.15
N SER A 142 10.75 22.90 17.67
CA SER A 142 11.08 21.57 17.20
C SER A 142 10.37 21.23 15.89
N LEU A 143 11.12 20.84 14.87
CA LEU A 143 10.57 20.32 13.62
C LEU A 143 10.07 18.88 13.77
N LEU A 144 10.49 18.16 14.83
CA LEU A 144 10.09 16.80 15.19
C LEU A 144 9.03 16.79 16.31
N PHE A 145 8.44 15.63 16.52
CA PHE A 145 7.50 15.31 17.61
C PHE A 145 6.25 16.20 17.60
N ASN A 146 5.76 16.50 16.40
CA ASN A 146 4.56 17.30 16.18
C ASN A 146 3.72 16.76 15.00
N LEU A 147 2.53 17.34 14.80
CA LEU A 147 1.62 16.93 13.72
C LEU A 147 2.22 17.08 12.33
N ASN A 148 2.96 18.16 12.08
CA ASN A 148 3.54 18.41 10.76
C ASN A 148 4.57 17.34 10.38
N ALA A 149 5.44 16.93 11.32
CA ALA A 149 6.39 15.84 11.09
C ALA A 149 5.69 14.53 10.76
N VAL A 150 4.61 14.20 11.48
CA VAL A 150 3.80 13.01 11.21
C VAL A 150 3.16 13.10 9.81
N LEU A 151 2.54 14.23 9.47
CA LEU A 151 1.93 14.41 8.15
C LEU A 151 2.95 14.34 7.02
N ILE A 152 4.14 14.95 7.15
CA ILE A 152 5.23 14.85 6.18
C ILE A 152 5.62 13.39 5.95
N GLY A 153 5.89 12.63 7.01
CA GLY A 153 6.27 11.22 6.91
C GLY A 153 5.16 10.33 6.32
N MET A 154 3.91 10.54 6.75
CA MET A 154 2.73 9.81 6.24
C MET A 154 2.48 10.10 4.76
N VAL A 155 2.47 11.38 4.37
CA VAL A 155 2.25 11.82 2.98
C VAL A 155 3.36 11.31 2.08
N HIS A 156 4.62 11.44 2.49
CA HIS A 156 5.76 10.88 1.75
C HIS A 156 5.63 9.38 1.50
N GLY A 157 5.22 8.62 2.53
CA GLY A 157 5.09 7.18 2.44
C GLY A 157 3.90 6.71 1.60
N LEU A 158 2.78 7.44 1.62
CA LEU A 158 1.50 7.02 1.04
C LEU A 158 1.15 7.70 -0.29
N MET A 159 1.75 8.85 -0.63
CA MET A 159 1.50 9.55 -1.89
C MET A 159 1.75 8.70 -3.16
N PRO A 160 2.78 7.84 -3.23
CA PRO A 160 2.96 6.95 -4.38
C PRO A 160 1.76 6.03 -4.63
N PHE A 161 1.07 5.55 -3.59
CA PHE A 161 -0.15 4.74 -3.74
C PHE A 161 -1.27 5.55 -4.41
N ALA A 162 -1.40 6.83 -4.06
CA ALA A 162 -2.37 7.71 -4.72
C ALA A 162 -2.04 7.87 -6.21
N VAL A 163 -0.79 8.15 -6.56
CA VAL A 163 -0.34 8.29 -7.97
C VAL A 163 -0.62 7.02 -8.77
N LEU A 164 -0.23 5.85 -8.23
CA LEU A 164 -0.38 4.55 -8.91
C LEU A 164 -1.84 4.13 -9.09
N THR A 165 -2.73 4.60 -8.22
CA THR A 165 -4.16 4.31 -8.33
C THR A 165 -4.85 5.25 -9.31
N ILE A 166 -4.46 6.52 -9.36
CA ILE A 166 -5.05 7.54 -10.23
C ILE A 166 -4.56 7.39 -11.68
N LEU A 167 -3.27 7.12 -11.90
CA LEU A 167 -2.64 7.12 -13.22
C LEU A 167 -3.31 6.18 -14.24
N PRO A 168 -3.61 4.90 -13.92
CA PRO A 168 -4.28 4.02 -14.88
C PRO A 168 -5.68 4.51 -15.29
N VAL A 169 -6.38 5.22 -14.40
CA VAL A 169 -7.69 5.80 -14.72
C VAL A 169 -7.52 6.96 -15.68
N LEU A 170 -6.52 7.83 -15.46
CA LEU A 170 -6.18 8.91 -16.40
C LEU A 170 -5.72 8.37 -17.75
N ASP A 171 -4.89 7.31 -17.77
CA ASP A 171 -4.43 6.68 -19.01
C ASP A 171 -5.58 6.02 -19.82
N ALA A 172 -6.70 5.69 -19.17
CA ALA A 172 -7.88 5.13 -19.81
C ALA A 172 -8.86 6.18 -20.38
N ILE A 173 -8.70 7.46 -20.04
CA ILE A 173 -9.51 8.57 -20.56
C ILE A 173 -9.08 8.88 -21.99
N ASP A 174 -10.06 8.97 -22.92
CA ASP A 174 -9.76 9.36 -24.30
C ASP A 174 -9.15 10.78 -24.34
N PRO A 175 -7.92 10.94 -24.83
CA PRO A 175 -7.25 12.23 -24.88
C PRO A 175 -7.94 13.27 -25.78
N ARG A 176 -8.86 12.84 -26.65
CA ARG A 176 -9.61 13.71 -27.57
C ARG A 176 -10.75 14.47 -26.90
N LEU A 177 -11.21 14.03 -25.71
CA LEU A 177 -12.35 14.64 -25.02
C LEU A 177 -12.11 16.11 -24.63
N THR A 178 -10.91 16.42 -24.12
CA THR A 178 -10.56 17.81 -23.76
C THR A 178 -10.45 18.74 -24.97
N PRO A 179 -9.77 18.37 -26.09
CA PRO A 179 -9.80 19.13 -27.33
C PRO A 179 -11.22 19.28 -27.91
N ALA A 180 -12.06 18.24 -27.86
CA ALA A 180 -13.44 18.31 -28.32
C ALA A 180 -14.27 19.34 -27.52
N ALA A 181 -14.09 19.41 -26.21
CA ALA A 181 -14.71 20.43 -25.36
C ALA A 181 -14.23 21.86 -25.78
N ALA A 182 -12.92 22.01 -26.06
CA ALA A 182 -12.38 23.29 -26.55
C ALA A 182 -12.97 23.71 -27.90
N SER A 183 -13.19 22.76 -28.82
CA SER A 183 -13.87 23.04 -30.13
C SER A 183 -15.32 23.50 -29.97
N LEU A 184 -15.96 23.14 -28.84
CA LEU A 184 -17.29 23.60 -28.44
C LEU A 184 -17.26 24.92 -27.64
N GLY A 185 -16.10 25.61 -27.57
CA GLY A 185 -15.95 26.90 -26.89
C GLY A 185 -15.59 26.82 -25.41
N ALA A 186 -15.33 25.60 -24.84
CA ALA A 186 -14.93 25.48 -23.45
C ALA A 186 -13.51 26.06 -23.22
N ARG A 187 -13.37 26.87 -22.19
CA ARG A 187 -12.05 27.35 -21.72
C ARG A 187 -11.21 26.18 -21.16
N PRO A 188 -9.87 26.28 -21.15
CA PRO A 188 -9.00 25.20 -20.60
C PRO A 188 -9.37 24.75 -19.18
N ALA A 189 -9.74 25.69 -18.31
CA ALA A 189 -10.22 25.39 -16.96
C ALA A 189 -11.55 24.62 -16.96
N GLU A 190 -12.47 24.97 -17.86
CA GLU A 190 -13.76 24.28 -18.00
C GLU A 190 -13.57 22.85 -18.52
N GLY A 191 -12.70 22.65 -19.53
CA GLY A 191 -12.34 21.31 -20.02
C GLY A 191 -11.71 20.45 -18.94
N PHE A 192 -10.85 21.04 -18.09
CA PHE A 192 -10.28 20.34 -16.94
C PHE A 192 -11.35 19.97 -15.90
N ILE A 193 -12.14 20.94 -15.46
CA ILE A 193 -13.09 20.80 -14.34
C ILE A 193 -14.32 20.00 -14.75
N LYS A 194 -14.88 20.25 -15.95
CA LYS A 194 -16.15 19.64 -16.40
C LYS A 194 -15.96 18.33 -17.15
N VAL A 195 -14.76 18.05 -17.69
CA VAL A 195 -14.51 16.84 -18.48
C VAL A 195 -13.50 15.93 -17.79
N LEU A 196 -12.25 16.41 -17.58
CA LEU A 196 -11.17 15.54 -17.12
C LEU A 196 -11.37 15.09 -15.65
N LEU A 197 -11.60 16.04 -14.76
CA LEU A 197 -11.69 15.78 -13.33
C LEU A 197 -12.84 14.82 -12.96
N PRO A 198 -14.05 14.94 -13.53
CA PRO A 198 -15.12 13.99 -13.29
C PRO A 198 -14.85 12.58 -13.78
N LEU A 199 -14.20 12.45 -14.92
CA LEU A 199 -13.80 11.15 -15.46
C LEU A 199 -12.68 10.52 -14.62
N ALA A 200 -11.84 11.34 -13.97
CA ALA A 200 -10.81 10.89 -13.05
C ALA A 200 -11.34 10.59 -11.64
N LEU A 201 -12.53 11.10 -11.27
CA LEU A 201 -13.07 11.00 -9.90
C LEU A 201 -13.13 9.58 -9.32
N PRO A 202 -13.50 8.52 -10.08
CA PRO A 202 -13.47 7.16 -9.58
C PRO A 202 -12.06 6.72 -9.15
N GLY A 203 -11.03 7.13 -9.90
CA GLY A 203 -9.63 6.87 -9.57
C GLY A 203 -9.14 7.65 -8.34
N ILE A 204 -9.54 8.92 -8.24
CA ILE A 204 -9.24 9.78 -7.09
C ILE A 204 -9.88 9.21 -5.82
N ALA A 205 -11.15 8.80 -5.91
CA ALA A 205 -11.87 8.20 -4.78
C ALA A 205 -11.28 6.84 -4.36
N ALA A 206 -10.88 6.00 -5.32
CA ALA A 206 -10.19 4.74 -5.03
C ALA A 206 -8.84 4.98 -4.33
N ALA A 207 -8.07 5.96 -4.81
CA ALA A 207 -6.82 6.38 -4.20
C ALA A 207 -7.04 6.89 -2.77
N GLY A 208 -8.05 7.73 -2.57
CA GLY A 208 -8.44 8.23 -1.26
C GLY A 208 -8.80 7.11 -0.30
N LEU A 209 -9.56 6.12 -0.75
CA LEU A 209 -9.92 4.96 0.08
C LEU A 209 -8.67 4.16 0.49
N ILE A 210 -7.79 3.84 -0.47
CA ILE A 210 -6.56 3.06 -0.20
C ILE A 210 -5.65 3.80 0.77
N VAL A 211 -5.42 5.09 0.56
CA VAL A 211 -4.58 5.92 1.43
C VAL A 211 -5.20 6.03 2.82
N PHE A 212 -6.51 6.30 2.92
CA PHE A 212 -7.20 6.43 4.21
C PHE A 212 -7.15 5.13 5.03
N VAL A 213 -7.52 4.00 4.41
CA VAL A 213 -7.51 2.68 5.07
C VAL A 213 -6.11 2.31 5.56
N THR A 214 -5.10 2.56 4.72
CA THR A 214 -3.70 2.31 5.09
C THR A 214 -3.26 3.24 6.22
N SER A 215 -3.62 4.52 6.15
CA SER A 215 -3.27 5.53 7.15
C SER A 215 -3.88 5.24 8.52
N VAL A 216 -5.15 4.82 8.60
CA VAL A 216 -5.82 4.49 9.87
C VAL A 216 -5.09 3.39 10.64
N GLY A 217 -4.54 2.39 9.94
CA GLY A 217 -3.78 1.29 10.56
C GLY A 217 -2.28 1.56 10.73
N PHE A 218 -1.83 2.80 10.50
CA PHE A 218 -0.41 3.13 10.51
C PHE A 218 0.09 3.43 11.94
N PHE A 219 1.30 2.98 12.29
CA PHE A 219 1.90 3.20 13.61
C PHE A 219 3.35 3.67 13.55
N ILE A 220 4.11 3.31 12.49
CA ILE A 220 5.56 3.55 12.40
C ILE A 220 5.88 5.05 12.42
N VAL A 221 5.23 5.82 11.55
CA VAL A 221 5.48 7.27 11.43
C VAL A 221 5.08 8.02 12.70
N PRO A 222 3.85 7.81 13.26
CA PRO A 222 3.47 8.46 14.52
C PRO A 222 4.39 8.12 15.69
N ALA A 223 4.89 6.88 15.78
CA ALA A 223 5.80 6.47 16.84
C ALA A 223 7.18 7.13 16.75
N LEU A 224 7.71 7.35 15.53
CA LEU A 224 9.06 7.89 15.33
C LEU A 224 9.08 9.42 15.20
N LEU A 225 8.08 10.02 14.56
CA LEU A 225 8.05 11.45 14.23
C LEU A 225 7.04 12.24 15.06
N GLY A 226 6.07 11.57 15.69
CA GLY A 226 5.03 12.18 16.50
C GLY A 226 5.44 12.35 17.96
N GLY A 227 4.79 13.28 18.65
CA GLY A 227 4.82 13.38 20.09
C GLY A 227 3.63 12.64 20.74
N PRO A 228 3.45 12.73 22.07
CA PRO A 228 2.38 12.05 22.78
C PRO A 228 0.96 12.39 22.28
N ARG A 229 0.78 13.59 21.73
CA ARG A 229 -0.51 14.05 21.16
C ARG A 229 -0.80 13.46 19.77
N GLN A 230 0.17 12.87 19.10
CA GLN A 230 0.06 12.27 17.76
C GLN A 230 0.01 10.75 17.78
N THR A 231 -0.11 10.14 18.96
CA THR A 231 -0.32 8.69 19.11
C THR A 231 -1.60 8.27 18.38
N MET A 232 -1.51 7.24 17.55
CA MET A 232 -2.64 6.68 16.81
C MET A 232 -3.14 5.38 17.46
N VAL A 233 -4.37 4.98 17.13
CA VAL A 233 -5.00 3.77 17.68
C VAL A 233 -4.16 2.51 17.47
N ALA A 234 -3.46 2.40 16.34
CA ALA A 234 -2.58 1.26 16.07
C ALA A 234 -1.43 1.16 17.08
N ASN A 235 -0.85 2.30 17.53
CA ASN A 235 0.17 2.32 18.59
C ASN A 235 -0.42 1.86 19.93
N VAL A 236 -1.61 2.35 20.28
CA VAL A 236 -2.31 1.97 21.51
C VAL A 236 -2.67 0.47 21.51
N ILE A 237 -3.08 -0.09 20.36
CA ILE A 237 -3.34 -1.53 20.25
C ILE A 237 -2.05 -2.34 20.49
N ILE A 238 -0.91 -1.90 19.93
CA ILE A 238 0.39 -2.56 20.14
C ILE A 238 0.73 -2.56 21.63
N GLU A 239 0.67 -1.41 22.29
CA GLU A 239 0.93 -1.26 23.73
C GLU A 239 -0.01 -2.12 24.58
N MET A 240 -1.32 -2.10 24.28
CA MET A 240 -2.31 -2.91 25.00
C MET A 240 -2.06 -4.41 24.88
N VAL A 241 -1.59 -4.88 23.73
CA VAL A 241 -1.36 -6.33 23.51
C VAL A 241 0.00 -6.77 24.02
N LEU A 242 1.07 -6.02 23.73
CA LEU A 242 2.44 -6.46 24.01
C LEU A 242 2.93 -6.06 25.40
N ASP A 243 2.54 -4.87 25.88
CA ASP A 243 3.05 -4.32 27.13
C ASP A 243 2.07 -4.51 28.28
N LEU A 244 0.78 -4.20 28.07
CA LEU A 244 -0.26 -4.25 29.10
C LEU A 244 -1.02 -5.59 29.16
N LEU A 245 -0.89 -6.45 28.14
CA LEU A 245 -1.61 -7.73 28.00
C LEU A 245 -3.14 -7.60 28.15
N ASN A 246 -3.68 -6.41 27.81
CA ASN A 246 -5.09 -6.09 27.95
C ASN A 246 -5.86 -6.36 26.64
N TRP A 247 -6.17 -7.63 26.41
CA TRP A 247 -6.87 -8.10 25.23
C TRP A 247 -8.27 -7.48 25.01
N PRO A 248 -9.13 -7.36 26.05
CA PRO A 248 -10.46 -6.79 25.86
C PRO A 248 -10.44 -5.36 25.32
N LEU A 249 -9.56 -4.50 25.84
CA LEU A 249 -9.44 -3.12 25.36
C LEU A 249 -8.79 -3.06 23.96
N ALA A 250 -7.74 -3.84 23.72
CA ALA A 250 -7.07 -3.91 22.41
C ALA A 250 -8.05 -4.34 21.30
N THR A 251 -8.85 -5.38 21.55
CA THR A 251 -9.82 -5.89 20.58
C THR A 251 -11.01 -4.94 20.38
N ALA A 252 -11.44 -4.23 21.43
CA ALA A 252 -12.46 -3.19 21.33
C ALA A 252 -11.98 -2.01 20.45
N ALA A 253 -10.72 -1.55 20.63
CA ALA A 253 -10.12 -0.52 19.79
C ALA A 253 -10.00 -1.00 18.33
N ALA A 254 -9.59 -2.25 18.12
CA ALA A 254 -9.50 -2.89 16.80
C ALA A 254 -10.87 -2.99 16.12
N LEU A 255 -11.93 -3.34 16.86
CA LEU A 255 -13.30 -3.40 16.33
C LEU A 255 -13.79 -2.02 15.89
N LEU A 256 -13.59 -0.97 16.69
CA LEU A 256 -13.99 0.39 16.31
C LEU A 256 -13.23 0.87 15.06
N MET A 257 -11.92 0.60 14.99
CA MET A 257 -11.12 0.89 13.80
C MET A 257 -11.63 0.13 12.57
N PHE A 258 -11.98 -1.14 12.72
CA PHE A 258 -12.55 -1.96 11.65
C PHE A 258 -13.90 -1.41 11.17
N VAL A 259 -14.78 -0.99 12.09
CA VAL A 259 -16.10 -0.40 11.75
C VAL A 259 -15.92 0.87 10.93
N VAL A 260 -14.99 1.75 11.29
CA VAL A 260 -14.70 2.96 10.51
C VAL A 260 -14.24 2.62 9.09
N VAL A 261 -13.28 1.69 8.96
CA VAL A 261 -12.78 1.27 7.65
C VAL A 261 -13.86 0.60 6.83
N ALA A 262 -14.66 -0.28 7.43
CA ALA A 262 -15.78 -0.95 6.75
C ALA A 262 -16.85 0.06 6.30
N ALA A 263 -17.15 1.08 7.11
CA ALA A 263 -18.08 2.15 6.75
C ALA A 263 -17.57 2.98 5.56
N MET A 264 -16.29 3.34 5.56
CA MET A 264 -15.65 4.06 4.43
C MET A 264 -15.67 3.21 3.16
N PHE A 265 -15.38 1.92 3.27
CA PHE A 265 -15.43 0.99 2.15
C PHE A 265 -16.86 0.81 1.61
N ALA A 266 -17.85 0.68 2.50
CA ALA A 266 -19.27 0.61 2.13
C ALA A 266 -19.74 1.89 1.42
N LEU A 267 -19.35 3.08 1.93
CA LEU A 267 -19.63 4.36 1.29
C LEU A 267 -19.01 4.43 -0.10
N TYR A 268 -17.75 4.00 -0.27
CA TYR A 268 -17.09 3.93 -1.56
C TYR A 268 -17.83 3.01 -2.55
N ILE A 269 -18.18 1.78 -2.12
CA ILE A 269 -18.92 0.82 -2.98
C ILE A 269 -20.28 1.40 -3.39
N ARG A 270 -20.98 2.05 -2.45
CA ARG A 270 -22.28 2.69 -2.74
C ARG A 270 -22.15 3.80 -3.80
N SER A 271 -21.07 4.59 -3.74
CA SER A 271 -20.86 5.76 -4.61
C SER A 271 -20.30 5.37 -5.98
N PHE A 272 -19.30 4.49 -6.06
CA PHE A 272 -18.53 4.18 -7.27
C PHE A 272 -18.68 2.75 -7.77
N GLY A 273 -19.21 1.83 -6.94
CA GLY A 273 -19.31 0.41 -7.23
C GLY A 273 -17.98 -0.33 -7.08
N ILE A 274 -18.06 -1.62 -6.81
CA ILE A 274 -16.88 -2.48 -6.59
C ILE A 274 -16.02 -2.64 -7.84
N GLU A 275 -16.62 -2.46 -9.01
CA GLU A 275 -15.94 -2.64 -10.31
C GLU A 275 -14.88 -1.58 -10.57
N SER A 276 -15.02 -0.40 -9.96
CA SER A 276 -14.05 0.69 -10.05
C SER A 276 -12.71 0.35 -9.40
N LEU A 277 -12.68 -0.53 -8.40
CA LEU A 277 -11.44 -1.02 -7.76
C LEU A 277 -10.65 -1.98 -8.65
N VAL A 278 -11.31 -2.67 -9.59
CA VAL A 278 -10.68 -3.70 -10.45
C VAL A 278 -10.31 -3.15 -11.84
N GLY A 279 -10.42 -1.84 -12.05
CA GLY A 279 -9.94 -1.17 -13.29
C GLY A 279 -10.73 -1.49 -14.57
N ARG A 280 -11.95 -2.02 -14.49
CA ARG A 280 -12.82 -2.28 -15.63
C ARG A 280 -14.01 -1.33 -15.68
N GLY A 281 -13.79 -0.13 -16.14
CA GLY A 281 -14.86 0.67 -16.71
C GLY A 281 -15.20 0.16 -18.12
N ARG A 282 -16.20 -0.71 -18.27
CA ARG A 282 -17.15 -0.69 -19.41
C ARG A 282 -18.10 -1.88 -19.44
N THR A 283 -19.34 -1.54 -19.79
CA THR A 283 -20.51 -2.32 -20.24
C THR A 283 -21.16 -3.25 -19.22
N LEU A 284 -22.02 -2.64 -18.39
CA LEU A 284 -23.16 -3.32 -17.77
C LEU A 284 -24.30 -3.40 -18.78
N ARG A 285 -24.56 -4.60 -19.29
CA ARG A 285 -25.89 -4.96 -19.77
C ARG A 285 -26.75 -5.20 -18.52
N GLN A 286 -27.64 -4.26 -18.21
CA GLN A 286 -28.29 -4.11 -16.91
C GLN A 286 -29.44 -5.12 -16.76
N SER A 287 -29.45 -5.87 -15.66
CA SER A 287 -30.66 -6.52 -15.12
C SER A 287 -31.51 -5.50 -14.33
N GLY A 288 -32.82 -5.70 -14.18
CA GLY A 288 -33.74 -4.70 -13.63
C GLY A 288 -33.36 -4.13 -12.23
N ALA A 289 -32.81 -4.93 -11.33
CA ALA A 289 -32.33 -4.46 -10.02
C ALA A 289 -31.08 -3.57 -10.11
N ALA A 290 -30.25 -3.76 -11.15
CA ALA A 290 -29.11 -2.89 -11.42
C ALA A 290 -29.54 -1.52 -11.99
N LYS A 291 -30.74 -1.44 -12.60
CA LYS A 291 -31.31 -0.17 -13.08
C LYS A 291 -31.72 0.77 -11.94
N GLU A 292 -32.31 0.25 -10.87
CA GLU A 292 -32.73 1.04 -9.70
C GLU A 292 -31.51 1.57 -8.91
N LEU A 293 -30.51 0.72 -8.66
CA LEU A 293 -29.24 1.13 -8.07
C LEU A 293 -28.48 2.13 -8.96
N SER A 294 -28.60 2.01 -10.29
CA SER A 294 -27.96 2.95 -11.21
C SER A 294 -28.69 4.31 -11.24
N ARG A 295 -30.01 4.35 -11.06
CA ARG A 295 -30.78 5.60 -10.92
C ARG A 295 -30.40 6.36 -9.67
N GLN A 296 -30.36 5.69 -8.51
CA GLN A 296 -29.93 6.33 -7.25
C GLN A 296 -28.48 6.82 -7.31
N ARG A 297 -27.59 6.06 -7.99
CA ARG A 297 -26.21 6.51 -8.25
C ARG A 297 -26.16 7.72 -9.16
N LEU A 298 -26.93 7.74 -10.23
CA LEU A 298 -27.01 8.88 -11.14
C LEU A 298 -27.61 10.11 -10.45
N GLU A 299 -28.58 9.96 -9.58
CA GLU A 299 -29.15 11.07 -8.80
C GLU A 299 -28.17 11.59 -7.75
N PHE A 300 -27.44 10.72 -7.05
CA PHE A 300 -26.38 11.12 -6.14
C PHE A 300 -25.24 11.82 -6.88
N GLN A 301 -24.79 11.26 -8.00
CA GLN A 301 -23.80 11.89 -8.87
C GLN A 301 -24.29 13.24 -9.38
N ARG A 302 -25.55 13.35 -9.80
CA ARG A 302 -26.14 14.60 -10.24
C ARG A 302 -26.21 15.66 -9.15
N ARG A 303 -26.54 15.28 -7.90
CA ARG A 303 -26.52 16.19 -6.75
C ARG A 303 -25.11 16.65 -6.39
N CYS A 304 -24.15 15.74 -6.39
CA CYS A 304 -22.73 16.08 -6.24
C CYS A 304 -22.26 17.01 -7.38
N TRP A 305 -22.73 16.81 -8.61
CA TRP A 305 -22.43 17.64 -9.76
C TRP A 305 -23.01 19.05 -9.64
N LEU A 306 -24.26 19.20 -9.21
CA LEU A 306 -24.89 20.50 -9.01
C LEU A 306 -24.20 21.28 -7.88
N ALA A 307 -23.84 20.61 -6.78
CA ALA A 307 -23.06 21.22 -5.71
C ALA A 307 -21.64 21.60 -6.17
N TRP A 308 -21.02 20.76 -7.01
CA TRP A 308 -19.71 21.02 -7.62
C TRP A 308 -19.75 22.23 -8.57
N ASP A 309 -20.75 22.30 -9.47
CA ASP A 309 -20.92 23.42 -10.40
C ASP A 309 -21.10 24.75 -9.65
N SER A 310 -21.81 24.78 -8.53
CA SER A 310 -22.02 26.00 -7.76
C SER A 310 -20.73 26.54 -7.12
N VAL A 311 -19.76 25.67 -6.79
CA VAL A 311 -18.51 26.07 -6.13
C VAL A 311 -17.39 26.30 -7.16
N VAL A 312 -17.30 25.49 -8.19
CA VAL A 312 -16.11 25.40 -9.05
C VAL A 312 -16.23 26.24 -10.33
N VAL A 313 -17.43 26.48 -10.82
CA VAL A 313 -17.64 27.38 -11.99
C VAL A 313 -17.17 28.81 -11.71
N PRO A 314 -17.43 29.40 -10.54
CA PRO A 314 -16.86 30.70 -10.18
C PRO A 314 -15.34 30.73 -10.12
N LEU A 315 -14.71 29.65 -9.57
CA LEU A 315 -13.25 29.50 -9.50
C LEU A 315 -12.59 29.42 -10.89
N GLY A 316 -13.23 28.76 -11.85
CA GLY A 316 -12.73 28.66 -13.23
C GLY A 316 -12.74 29.97 -14.01
N ARG A 317 -13.45 31.00 -13.50
CA ARG A 317 -13.53 32.34 -14.09
C ARG A 317 -12.42 33.31 -13.65
N LEU A 318 -11.61 32.91 -12.63
CA LEU A 318 -10.50 33.73 -12.14
C LEU A 318 -9.41 33.89 -13.21
N PRO A 319 -9.06 35.13 -13.64
CA PRO A 319 -8.15 35.38 -14.76
C PRO A 319 -6.71 34.91 -14.54
N LEU A 320 -6.28 34.76 -13.27
CA LEU A 320 -4.96 34.28 -12.90
C LEU A 320 -4.82 32.74 -12.93
N LEU A 321 -5.94 32.01 -12.89
CA LEU A 321 -5.94 30.55 -12.80
C LEU A 321 -5.27 29.85 -14.00
N PRO A 322 -5.43 30.29 -15.29
CA PRO A 322 -4.75 29.66 -16.42
C PRO A 322 -3.22 29.80 -16.38
N HIS A 323 -2.70 30.93 -15.92
CA HIS A 323 -1.25 31.16 -15.82
C HIS A 323 -0.62 30.40 -14.67
N LEU A 324 -1.26 30.41 -13.50
CA LEU A 324 -0.85 29.60 -12.35
C LEU A 324 -0.90 28.10 -12.67
N LEU A 325 -1.95 27.63 -13.33
CA LEU A 325 -2.07 26.22 -13.75
C LEU A 325 -1.00 25.82 -14.77
N ARG A 326 -0.61 26.71 -15.70
CA ARG A 326 0.39 26.38 -16.72
C ARG A 326 1.79 26.14 -16.15
N HIS A 327 2.23 26.96 -15.19
CA HIS A 327 3.55 26.82 -14.55
C HIS A 327 3.52 25.83 -13.38
N SER A 328 2.47 25.81 -12.56
CA SER A 328 2.31 24.87 -11.46
C SER A 328 2.13 23.42 -11.92
N LEU A 329 1.58 23.21 -13.13
CA LEU A 329 1.45 21.87 -13.73
C LEU A 329 2.78 21.18 -14.00
N TRP A 330 3.90 21.91 -14.05
CA TRP A 330 5.22 21.33 -14.27
C TRP A 330 6.10 21.42 -13.00
N LEU A 331 6.17 22.61 -12.42
CA LEU A 331 7.05 22.86 -11.28
C LEU A 331 6.56 22.17 -9.99
N GLY A 332 5.28 22.30 -9.68
CA GLY A 332 4.71 21.69 -8.47
C GLY A 332 4.87 20.18 -8.40
N PRO A 333 4.41 19.41 -9.41
CA PRO A 333 4.62 17.97 -9.46
C PRO A 333 6.10 17.57 -9.46
N LEU A 334 6.99 18.34 -10.10
CA LEU A 334 8.42 18.06 -10.10
C LEU A 334 9.03 18.23 -8.70
N LEU A 335 8.65 19.27 -7.97
CA LEU A 335 9.04 19.47 -6.57
C LEU A 335 8.50 18.35 -5.67
N LEU A 336 7.28 17.88 -5.91
CA LEU A 336 6.72 16.74 -5.18
C LEU A 336 7.44 15.43 -5.49
N VAL A 337 7.89 15.21 -6.72
CA VAL A 337 8.73 14.05 -7.07
C VAL A 337 10.10 14.15 -6.41
N LEU A 338 10.68 15.35 -6.35
CA LEU A 338 11.91 15.58 -5.61
C LEU A 338 11.71 15.30 -4.11
N PHE A 339 10.61 15.77 -3.52
CA PHE A 339 10.22 15.44 -2.14
C PHE A 339 10.13 13.93 -1.92
N LEU A 340 9.60 13.16 -2.88
CA LEU A 340 9.53 11.70 -2.78
C LEU A 340 10.92 11.02 -2.89
N ALA A 341 11.84 11.56 -3.66
CA ALA A 341 13.17 10.98 -3.86
C ALA A 341 14.15 11.36 -2.73
N LEU A 342 13.98 12.55 -2.13
CA LEU A 342 14.95 13.18 -1.24
C LEU A 342 15.34 12.33 -0.02
N PRO A 343 14.41 11.72 0.77
CA PRO A 343 14.79 10.99 1.98
C PRO A 343 15.68 9.78 1.71
N ALA A 344 15.41 9.04 0.64
CA ALA A 344 16.21 7.87 0.27
C ALA A 344 17.63 8.28 -0.15
N LEU A 345 17.75 9.35 -0.94
CA LEU A 345 19.03 9.88 -1.38
C LEU A 345 19.83 10.51 -0.23
N PHE A 346 19.13 11.13 0.72
CA PHE A 346 19.75 11.77 1.89
C PHE A 346 20.40 10.75 2.85
N LEU A 347 19.82 9.56 2.99
CA LEU A 347 20.39 8.53 3.87
C LEU A 347 21.74 8.03 3.41
N VAL A 348 22.03 8.06 2.10
CA VAL A 348 23.29 7.54 1.55
C VAL A 348 24.49 8.28 2.14
N PRO A 349 24.66 9.61 2.02
CA PRO A 349 25.81 10.30 2.62
C PRO A 349 25.83 10.19 4.15
N VAL A 350 24.67 10.19 4.81
CA VAL A 350 24.56 10.06 6.27
C VAL A 350 25.06 8.69 6.77
N SER A 351 24.90 7.62 5.99
CA SER A 351 25.35 6.28 6.35
C SER A 351 26.87 6.12 6.44
N PHE A 352 27.61 7.05 5.87
CA PHE A 352 29.08 7.06 5.88
C PHE A 352 29.69 7.99 6.95
N THR A 353 28.89 8.67 7.77
CA THR A 353 29.43 9.57 8.79
C THR A 353 30.42 8.88 9.73
N VAL A 354 31.47 9.58 10.15
CA VAL A 354 32.41 9.09 11.17
C VAL A 354 31.83 9.28 12.57
N SER A 355 31.04 10.32 12.79
CA SER A 355 30.43 10.61 14.09
C SER A 355 29.46 9.51 14.53
N GLY A 356 29.37 9.26 15.83
CA GLY A 356 28.31 8.44 16.43
C GLY A 356 26.96 9.15 16.50
N ILE A 357 26.94 10.46 16.25
CA ILE A 357 25.77 11.32 16.17
C ILE A 357 25.57 11.70 14.70
N ILE A 358 24.33 11.80 14.27
CA ILE A 358 24.00 12.17 12.91
C ILE A 358 23.94 13.69 12.80
N ASP A 359 24.94 14.27 12.14
CA ASP A 359 25.06 15.69 11.85
C ASP A 359 25.06 15.95 10.34
N TRP A 360 24.51 17.07 9.90
CA TRP A 360 24.51 17.48 8.51
C TRP A 360 25.22 18.83 8.31
N PRO A 361 26.11 18.95 7.30
CA PRO A 361 26.65 17.88 6.42
C PRO A 361 27.63 16.95 7.15
N PRO A 362 27.76 15.67 6.73
CA PRO A 362 28.77 14.77 7.27
C PRO A 362 30.16 15.35 7.02
N GLN A 363 30.96 15.53 8.08
CA GLN A 363 32.31 16.15 7.97
C GLN A 363 33.34 15.18 7.41
N PHE A 364 33.25 13.90 7.76
CA PHE A 364 34.14 12.84 7.33
C PHE A 364 33.37 11.57 6.99
N PHE A 365 33.96 10.71 6.13
CA PHE A 365 33.34 9.47 5.66
C PHE A 365 34.07 8.24 6.18
N SER A 366 33.31 7.20 6.59
CA SER A 366 33.85 5.94 7.10
C SER A 366 32.89 4.77 6.78
N TRP A 367 33.45 3.60 6.58
CA TRP A 367 32.71 2.33 6.40
C TRP A 367 32.37 1.62 7.73
N ARG A 368 32.75 2.18 8.88
CA ARG A 368 32.62 1.51 10.20
C ARG A 368 31.21 1.06 10.52
N TRP A 369 30.18 1.78 10.06
CA TRP A 369 28.79 1.45 10.34
C TRP A 369 28.29 0.27 9.49
N TYR A 370 28.85 0.07 8.30
CA TYR A 370 28.63 -1.12 7.49
C TYR A 370 29.33 -2.34 8.11
N ALA A 371 30.51 -2.19 8.68
CA ALA A 371 31.16 -3.25 9.46
C ALA A 371 30.33 -3.62 10.71
N ALA A 372 29.66 -2.66 11.34
CA ALA A 372 28.75 -2.92 12.47
C ALA A 372 27.52 -3.78 12.09
N LEU A 373 27.13 -3.82 10.82
CA LEU A 373 26.08 -4.72 10.33
C LEU A 373 26.53 -6.20 10.24
N ASP A 374 27.81 -6.47 10.31
CA ASP A 374 28.38 -7.83 10.30
C ASP A 374 28.34 -8.54 11.66
N THR A 375 27.49 -8.10 12.57
CA THR A 375 27.24 -8.80 13.85
C THR A 375 26.27 -9.96 13.66
N PRO A 376 26.34 -11.01 14.50
CA PRO A 376 25.43 -12.16 14.43
C PRO A 376 23.95 -11.78 14.43
N THR A 377 23.57 -10.75 15.19
CA THR A 377 22.18 -10.27 15.29
C THR A 377 21.68 -9.72 13.96
N TRP A 378 22.44 -8.81 13.32
CA TRP A 378 22.06 -8.22 12.03
C TRP A 378 22.09 -9.26 10.91
N ARG A 379 23.11 -10.15 10.87
CA ARG A 379 23.21 -11.22 9.86
C ARG A 379 22.05 -12.20 9.97
N SER A 380 21.70 -12.64 11.19
CA SER A 380 20.58 -13.57 11.40
C SER A 380 19.25 -12.94 11.03
N ALA A 381 19.01 -11.66 11.36
CA ALA A 381 17.82 -10.91 11.00
C ALA A 381 17.71 -10.74 9.46
N ALA A 382 18.81 -10.39 8.79
CA ALA A 382 18.86 -10.29 7.34
C ALA A 382 18.58 -11.62 6.64
N TRP A 383 19.24 -12.70 7.07
CA TRP A 383 19.02 -14.04 6.52
C TRP A 383 17.59 -14.52 6.72
N ARG A 384 17.03 -14.31 7.91
CA ARG A 384 15.64 -14.65 8.21
C ARG A 384 14.68 -13.87 7.31
N SER A 385 14.88 -12.57 7.16
CA SER A 385 14.05 -11.75 6.28
C SER A 385 14.10 -12.24 4.83
N LEU A 386 15.28 -12.55 4.30
CA LEU A 386 15.44 -13.05 2.93
C LEU A 386 14.77 -14.40 2.72
N THR A 387 14.94 -15.33 3.66
CA THR A 387 14.33 -16.67 3.56
C THR A 387 12.81 -16.62 3.74
N VAL A 388 12.29 -15.82 4.67
CA VAL A 388 10.85 -15.60 4.86
C VAL A 388 10.25 -14.94 3.62
N ALA A 389 10.87 -13.88 3.08
CA ALA A 389 10.37 -13.17 1.92
C ALA A 389 10.36 -14.07 0.67
N SER A 390 11.40 -14.89 0.48
CA SER A 390 11.47 -15.85 -0.62
C SER A 390 10.38 -16.92 -0.52
N ALA A 391 10.20 -17.50 0.67
CA ALA A 391 9.17 -18.51 0.90
C ALA A 391 7.75 -17.92 0.76
N THR A 392 7.51 -16.71 1.28
CA THR A 392 6.25 -15.96 1.09
C THR A 392 5.96 -15.74 -0.39
N GLY A 393 6.96 -15.33 -1.18
CA GLY A 393 6.84 -15.13 -2.61
C GLY A 393 6.44 -16.41 -3.36
N VAL A 394 7.13 -17.52 -3.07
CA VAL A 394 6.84 -18.84 -3.66
C VAL A 394 5.46 -19.33 -3.27
N LEU A 395 5.11 -19.27 -1.97
CA LEU A 395 3.82 -19.74 -1.45
C LEU A 395 2.66 -18.93 -2.01
N SER A 396 2.80 -17.59 -2.02
CA SER A 396 1.79 -16.69 -2.59
C SER A 396 1.57 -16.97 -4.08
N LEU A 397 2.65 -17.17 -4.84
CA LEU A 397 2.55 -17.47 -6.27
C LEU A 397 1.91 -18.85 -6.53
N ALA A 398 2.30 -19.87 -5.74
CA ALA A 398 1.73 -21.21 -5.85
C ALA A 398 0.23 -21.25 -5.59
N MET A 399 -0.27 -20.43 -4.64
CA MET A 399 -1.69 -20.34 -4.33
C MET A 399 -2.46 -19.46 -5.31
N THR A 400 -1.87 -18.34 -5.75
CA THR A 400 -2.58 -17.37 -6.58
C THR A 400 -2.63 -17.73 -8.05
N TYR A 401 -1.66 -18.49 -8.58
CA TYR A 401 -1.67 -18.90 -9.98
C TYR A 401 -2.91 -19.72 -10.36
N PRO A 402 -3.22 -20.85 -9.69
CA PRO A 402 -4.42 -21.62 -10.00
C PRO A 402 -5.71 -20.84 -9.73
N ALA A 403 -5.71 -19.98 -8.70
CA ALA A 403 -6.86 -19.11 -8.40
C ALA A 403 -7.08 -18.05 -9.49
N ALA A 404 -6.03 -17.45 -10.02
CA ALA A 404 -6.11 -16.48 -11.12
C ALA A 404 -6.61 -17.12 -12.41
N VAL A 405 -6.12 -18.32 -12.75
CA VAL A 405 -6.62 -19.10 -13.90
C VAL A 405 -8.10 -19.39 -13.75
N TRP A 406 -8.52 -19.83 -12.57
CA TRP A 406 -9.95 -20.07 -12.29
C TRP A 406 -10.77 -18.79 -12.43
N LEU A 407 -10.35 -17.67 -11.82
CA LEU A 407 -11.07 -16.39 -11.89
C LEU A 407 -11.20 -15.85 -13.31
N VAL A 408 -10.20 -16.02 -14.16
CA VAL A 408 -10.23 -15.55 -15.55
C VAL A 408 -11.20 -16.37 -16.39
N ARG A 409 -11.28 -17.70 -16.15
CA ARG A 409 -12.11 -18.64 -16.92
C ARG A 409 -13.58 -18.70 -16.47
N GLN A 410 -13.92 -18.20 -15.27
CA GLN A 410 -15.29 -18.25 -14.76
C GLN A 410 -16.18 -17.11 -15.27
N ALA A 411 -17.48 -17.37 -15.35
CA ALA A 411 -18.47 -16.35 -15.66
C ALA A 411 -18.46 -15.23 -14.61
N ARG A 412 -18.71 -13.99 -15.02
CA ARG A 412 -18.61 -12.78 -14.17
C ARG A 412 -19.43 -12.88 -12.88
N ARG A 413 -20.63 -13.49 -12.94
CA ARG A 413 -21.56 -13.55 -11.80
C ARG A 413 -21.03 -14.42 -10.66
N SER A 414 -20.32 -15.50 -10.96
CA SER A 414 -19.79 -16.43 -9.96
C SER A 414 -18.41 -16.03 -9.41
N ARG A 415 -17.62 -15.26 -10.17
CA ARG A 415 -16.26 -14.89 -9.76
C ARG A 415 -16.19 -13.68 -8.83
N LEU A 416 -17.15 -12.74 -8.90
CA LEU A 416 -17.09 -11.49 -8.16
C LEU A 416 -17.10 -11.70 -6.63
N PRO A 417 -18.00 -12.51 -6.03
CA PRO A 417 -17.95 -12.79 -4.59
C PRO A 417 -16.63 -13.43 -4.14
N VAL A 418 -16.12 -14.37 -4.94
CA VAL A 418 -14.86 -15.06 -4.65
C VAL A 418 -13.68 -14.09 -4.71
N LEU A 419 -13.64 -13.22 -5.70
CA LEU A 419 -12.60 -12.18 -5.82
C LEU A 419 -12.62 -11.24 -4.60
N VAL A 420 -13.82 -10.82 -4.15
CA VAL A 420 -13.97 -9.96 -2.96
C VAL A 420 -13.41 -10.63 -1.72
N LEU A 421 -13.71 -11.91 -1.51
CA LEU A 421 -13.13 -12.67 -0.38
C LEU A 421 -11.61 -12.76 -0.46
N MET A 422 -11.04 -12.94 -1.66
CA MET A 422 -9.60 -13.05 -1.84
C MET A 422 -8.85 -11.74 -1.65
N ILE A 423 -9.48 -10.60 -1.93
CA ILE A 423 -8.86 -9.28 -1.72
C ILE A 423 -9.20 -8.68 -0.35
N ALA A 424 -10.03 -9.35 0.46
CA ALA A 424 -10.44 -8.87 1.78
C ALA A 424 -9.27 -8.46 2.70
N PRO A 425 -8.11 -9.15 2.72
CA PRO A 425 -6.97 -8.71 3.54
C PRO A 425 -6.42 -7.32 3.21
N MET A 426 -6.67 -6.78 2.00
CA MET A 426 -6.30 -5.39 1.67
C MET A 426 -7.18 -4.35 2.37
N ILE A 427 -8.40 -4.74 2.75
CA ILE A 427 -9.41 -3.83 3.33
C ILE A 427 -9.23 -3.74 4.83
N VAL A 428 -8.80 -4.85 5.46
CA VAL A 428 -8.61 -4.90 6.91
C VAL A 428 -7.28 -4.27 7.28
N PRO A 429 -7.24 -3.30 8.23
CA PRO A 429 -5.99 -2.73 8.71
C PRO A 429 -5.01 -3.82 9.18
N ARG A 430 -3.74 -3.69 8.78
CA ARG A 430 -2.71 -4.71 9.05
C ARG A 430 -2.56 -5.05 10.53
N ILE A 431 -2.76 -4.08 11.43
CA ILE A 431 -2.68 -4.30 12.87
C ILE A 431 -3.73 -5.32 13.35
N ILE A 432 -4.95 -5.30 12.79
CA ILE A 432 -6.01 -6.25 13.14
C ILE A 432 -5.62 -7.67 12.68
N ILE A 433 -5.04 -7.78 11.49
CA ILE A 433 -4.53 -9.06 10.96
C ILE A 433 -3.42 -9.58 11.88
N ALA A 434 -2.49 -8.71 12.28
CA ALA A 434 -1.34 -9.07 13.11
C ALA A 434 -1.76 -9.59 14.49
N ILE A 435 -2.66 -8.88 15.19
CA ILE A 435 -3.17 -9.35 16.49
C ILE A 435 -4.00 -10.63 16.37
N GLY A 436 -4.76 -10.78 15.27
CA GLY A 436 -5.50 -12.01 14.97
C GLY A 436 -4.57 -13.21 14.77
N LEU A 437 -3.52 -13.03 13.97
CA LEU A 437 -2.50 -14.05 13.75
C LEU A 437 -1.71 -14.35 15.04
N PHE A 438 -1.36 -13.32 15.82
CA PHE A 438 -0.70 -13.51 17.10
C PHE A 438 -1.54 -14.38 18.03
N TYR A 439 -2.84 -14.10 18.17
CA TYR A 439 -3.76 -14.88 18.98
C TYR A 439 -3.87 -16.34 18.51
N LEU A 440 -3.96 -16.58 17.21
CA LEU A 440 -3.98 -17.93 16.64
C LEU A 440 -2.64 -18.63 16.87
N PHE A 441 -1.52 -17.98 16.52
CA PHE A 441 -0.19 -18.58 16.56
C PHE A 441 0.29 -18.85 17.98
N ALA A 442 -0.12 -18.05 18.96
CA ALA A 442 0.13 -18.33 20.37
C ALA A 442 -0.50 -19.65 20.81
N ARG A 443 -1.70 -19.99 20.30
CA ARG A 443 -2.39 -21.24 20.65
C ARG A 443 -1.82 -22.49 19.99
N ILE A 444 -1.25 -22.34 18.79
CA ILE A 444 -0.71 -23.46 18.01
C ILE A 444 0.82 -23.53 18.03
N GLY A 445 1.48 -22.69 18.85
CA GLY A 445 2.94 -22.74 19.06
C GLY A 445 3.76 -22.23 17.86
N LEU A 446 3.23 -21.31 17.05
CA LEU A 446 3.93 -20.74 15.89
C LEU A 446 4.60 -19.38 16.19
N ILE A 447 4.48 -18.84 17.41
CA ILE A 447 5.21 -17.63 17.82
C ILE A 447 6.72 -17.91 17.82
N GLY A 448 7.51 -16.96 17.32
CA GLY A 448 8.97 -17.10 17.20
C GLY A 448 9.43 -18.02 16.06
N SER A 449 8.50 -18.69 15.36
CA SER A 449 8.84 -19.64 14.31
C SER A 449 9.00 -18.96 12.93
N TRP A 450 9.85 -19.53 12.09
CA TRP A 450 9.99 -19.14 10.69
C TRP A 450 8.69 -19.36 9.92
N LEU A 451 7.98 -20.49 10.20
CA LEU A 451 6.73 -20.83 9.53
C LEU A 451 5.62 -19.82 9.86
N GLY A 452 5.50 -19.39 11.12
CA GLY A 452 4.53 -18.36 11.52
C GLY A 452 4.74 -17.05 10.75
N LEU A 453 5.99 -16.62 10.58
CA LEU A 453 6.32 -15.44 9.76
C LEU A 453 5.92 -15.64 8.30
N VAL A 454 6.25 -16.77 7.68
CA VAL A 454 5.90 -17.06 6.27
C VAL A 454 4.38 -17.04 6.08
N LEU A 455 3.63 -17.72 6.94
CA LEU A 455 2.17 -17.76 6.85
C LEU A 455 1.56 -16.38 7.05
N GLY A 456 2.01 -15.63 8.04
CA GLY A 456 1.51 -14.28 8.31
C GLY A 456 1.80 -13.31 7.17
N HIS A 457 3.05 -13.27 6.67
CA HIS A 457 3.42 -12.41 5.54
C HIS A 457 2.67 -12.80 4.26
N THR A 458 2.39 -14.10 4.07
CA THR A 458 1.60 -14.60 2.93
C THR A 458 0.18 -14.01 2.94
N VAL A 459 -0.48 -13.91 4.09
CA VAL A 459 -1.83 -13.29 4.18
C VAL A 459 -1.85 -11.89 3.59
N ILE A 460 -0.84 -11.07 3.90
CA ILE A 460 -0.75 -9.68 3.40
C ILE A 460 -0.33 -9.62 1.92
N ALA A 461 0.54 -10.53 1.47
CA ALA A 461 1.06 -10.53 0.11
C ALA A 461 0.05 -11.06 -0.92
N LEU A 462 -0.80 -12.03 -0.54
CA LEU A 462 -1.72 -12.74 -1.42
C LEU A 462 -2.60 -11.85 -2.31
N PRO A 463 -3.28 -10.80 -1.80
CA PRO A 463 -4.16 -9.98 -2.63
C PRO A 463 -3.41 -9.28 -3.77
N PHE A 464 -2.22 -8.77 -3.50
CA PHE A 464 -1.39 -8.07 -4.49
C PHE A 464 -0.87 -9.01 -5.57
N VAL A 465 -0.41 -10.21 -5.15
CA VAL A 465 0.05 -11.26 -6.07
C VAL A 465 -1.12 -11.75 -6.93
N LEU A 466 -2.31 -11.92 -6.34
CA LEU A 466 -3.50 -12.34 -7.06
C LEU A 466 -3.90 -11.34 -8.15
N VAL A 467 -3.97 -10.05 -7.83
CA VAL A 467 -4.31 -8.99 -8.80
C VAL A 467 -3.29 -8.98 -9.95
N THR A 468 -2.01 -9.10 -9.63
CA THR A 468 -0.93 -9.17 -10.62
C THR A 468 -1.07 -10.42 -11.49
N MET A 469 -1.31 -11.59 -10.88
CA MET A 469 -1.48 -12.84 -11.61
C MET A 469 -2.74 -12.88 -12.49
N ILE A 470 -3.84 -12.27 -12.05
CA ILE A 470 -5.04 -12.10 -12.89
C ILE A 470 -4.68 -11.32 -14.17
N ALA A 471 -3.95 -10.22 -14.06
CA ALA A 471 -3.53 -9.43 -15.22
C ALA A 471 -2.61 -10.23 -16.15
N VAL A 472 -1.67 -10.98 -15.60
CA VAL A 472 -0.74 -11.85 -16.35
C VAL A 472 -1.49 -12.96 -17.09
N VAL A 473 -2.43 -13.66 -16.42
CA VAL A 473 -3.23 -14.72 -17.04
C VAL A 473 -4.19 -14.16 -18.10
N GLN A 474 -4.73 -12.97 -17.92
CA GLN A 474 -5.60 -12.33 -18.91
C GLN A 474 -4.86 -11.91 -20.19
N ALA A 475 -3.58 -11.59 -20.08
CA ALA A 475 -2.75 -11.25 -21.23
C ALA A 475 -2.23 -12.49 -21.99
N TYR A 476 -2.41 -13.69 -21.42
CA TYR A 476 -1.99 -14.94 -22.04
C TYR A 476 -2.94 -15.41 -23.14
N ASP A 477 -2.43 -15.68 -24.35
CA ASP A 477 -3.22 -16.24 -25.44
C ASP A 477 -3.39 -17.77 -25.28
N GLU A 478 -4.58 -18.20 -24.87
CA GLU A 478 -4.90 -19.62 -24.70
C GLU A 478 -4.82 -20.44 -25.99
N ARG A 479 -4.83 -19.80 -27.18
CA ARG A 479 -4.70 -20.50 -28.47
C ARG A 479 -3.36 -21.19 -28.61
N LEU A 480 -2.32 -20.67 -27.96
CA LEU A 480 -0.99 -21.31 -27.94
C LEU A 480 -1.01 -22.66 -27.21
N ASP A 481 -1.76 -22.75 -26.11
CA ASP A 481 -1.95 -23.99 -25.37
C ASP A 481 -2.81 -25.01 -26.16
N GLN A 482 -3.85 -24.51 -26.84
CA GLN A 482 -4.68 -25.32 -27.73
C GLN A 482 -3.89 -25.85 -28.93
N ALA A 483 -3.07 -25.03 -29.59
CA ALA A 483 -2.20 -25.45 -30.68
C ALA A 483 -1.23 -26.55 -30.24
N ALA A 484 -0.59 -26.39 -29.09
CA ALA A 484 0.27 -27.44 -28.53
C ALA A 484 -0.49 -28.74 -28.23
N ALA A 485 -1.77 -28.64 -27.80
CA ALA A 485 -2.63 -29.81 -27.58
C ALA A 485 -2.92 -30.55 -28.90
N VAL A 486 -3.22 -29.82 -29.99
CA VAL A 486 -3.44 -30.38 -31.33
C VAL A 486 -2.17 -31.07 -31.85
N CYS A 487 -0.97 -30.54 -31.51
CA CYS A 487 0.30 -31.18 -31.80
C CYS A 487 0.62 -32.39 -30.91
N GLY A 488 -0.33 -32.88 -30.10
CA GLY A 488 -0.17 -34.08 -29.27
C GLY A 488 0.56 -33.86 -27.93
N ALA A 489 0.82 -32.63 -27.53
CA ALA A 489 1.50 -32.36 -26.26
C ALA A 489 0.62 -32.67 -25.06
N ALA A 490 1.05 -33.55 -24.15
CA ALA A 490 0.40 -33.84 -22.89
C ALA A 490 0.30 -32.57 -22.01
N THR A 491 -0.69 -32.51 -21.11
CA THR A 491 -0.96 -31.35 -20.26
C THR A 491 0.27 -30.88 -19.47
N ALA A 492 1.03 -31.79 -18.90
CA ALA A 492 2.27 -31.46 -18.17
C ALA A 492 3.33 -30.85 -19.08
N MET A 493 3.45 -31.34 -20.33
CA MET A 493 4.38 -30.81 -21.32
C MET A 493 3.97 -29.41 -21.79
N ARG A 494 2.67 -29.17 -22.04
CA ARG A 494 2.12 -27.84 -22.37
C ARG A 494 2.42 -26.84 -21.26
N LEU A 495 2.09 -27.23 -20.01
CA LEU A 495 2.36 -26.38 -18.86
C LEU A 495 3.86 -26.01 -18.77
N ARG A 496 4.77 -26.99 -18.87
CA ARG A 496 6.21 -26.78 -18.68
C ARG A 496 6.89 -26.07 -19.86
N ARG A 497 6.47 -26.35 -21.11
CA ARG A 497 7.15 -25.85 -22.33
C ARG A 497 6.48 -24.64 -22.98
N VAL A 498 5.20 -24.41 -22.71
CA VAL A 498 4.42 -23.31 -23.32
C VAL A 498 3.95 -22.33 -22.24
N THR A 499 3.09 -22.76 -21.34
CA THR A 499 2.40 -21.87 -20.40
C THR A 499 3.36 -21.22 -19.39
N LEU A 500 4.15 -22.00 -18.65
CA LEU A 500 5.08 -21.47 -17.64
C LEU A 500 6.15 -20.53 -18.22
N PRO A 501 6.84 -20.83 -19.35
CA PRO A 501 7.80 -19.92 -19.92
C PRO A 501 7.20 -18.58 -20.37
N LEU A 502 5.98 -18.60 -20.93
CA LEU A 502 5.29 -17.39 -21.37
C LEU A 502 4.75 -16.54 -20.20
N LEU A 503 4.32 -17.17 -19.11
CA LEU A 503 3.88 -16.48 -17.90
C LEU A 503 5.05 -16.06 -17.00
N ALA A 504 6.25 -16.63 -17.16
CA ALA A 504 7.38 -16.43 -16.25
C ALA A 504 7.75 -14.96 -15.99
N PRO A 505 7.77 -14.04 -16.98
CA PRO A 505 8.07 -12.63 -16.70
C PRO A 505 7.03 -11.96 -15.79
N GLY A 506 5.75 -12.30 -15.98
CA GLY A 506 4.67 -11.81 -15.14
C GLY A 506 4.66 -12.46 -13.75
N ALA A 507 4.92 -13.76 -13.68
CA ALA A 507 5.05 -14.50 -12.42
C ALA A 507 6.25 -13.99 -11.60
N LEU A 508 7.37 -13.66 -12.23
CA LEU A 508 8.52 -13.03 -11.57
C LEU A 508 8.14 -11.67 -10.99
N SER A 509 7.37 -10.86 -11.70
CA SER A 509 6.88 -9.57 -11.19
C SER A 509 5.96 -9.76 -9.98
N ALA A 510 5.08 -10.75 -10.00
CA ALA A 510 4.20 -11.11 -8.89
C ALA A 510 5.00 -11.64 -7.68
N PHE A 511 5.99 -12.50 -7.91
CA PHE A 511 6.93 -12.98 -6.89
C PHE A 511 7.66 -11.82 -6.21
N LEU A 512 8.25 -10.92 -7.00
CA LEU A 512 8.99 -9.78 -6.48
C LEU A 512 8.09 -8.84 -5.67
N PHE A 513 6.83 -8.68 -6.06
CA PHE A 513 5.88 -7.90 -5.28
C PHE A 513 5.66 -8.51 -3.89
N ALA A 514 5.45 -9.84 -3.81
CA ALA A 514 5.33 -10.54 -2.53
C ALA A 514 6.62 -10.48 -1.71
N PHE A 515 7.77 -10.68 -2.36
CA PHE A 515 9.09 -10.62 -1.76
C PHE A 515 9.34 -9.25 -1.10
N VAL A 516 9.12 -8.16 -1.85
CA VAL A 516 9.27 -6.78 -1.35
C VAL A 516 8.30 -6.50 -0.20
N THR A 517 7.03 -6.90 -0.36
CA THR A 517 6.01 -6.72 0.69
C THR A 517 6.39 -7.45 1.98
N SER A 518 6.92 -8.67 1.86
CA SER A 518 7.36 -9.48 3.01
C SER A 518 8.64 -8.96 3.64
N LEU A 519 9.58 -8.44 2.83
CA LEU A 519 10.84 -7.88 3.33
C LEU A 519 10.63 -6.58 4.12
N ASP A 520 9.57 -5.81 3.79
CA ASP A 520 9.18 -4.57 4.47
C ASP A 520 8.18 -4.81 5.63
N GLU A 521 7.77 -6.05 5.87
CA GLU A 521 6.69 -6.32 6.83
C GLU A 521 7.19 -6.27 8.28
N LEU A 522 6.76 -5.23 8.98
CA LEU A 522 7.07 -5.00 10.39
C LEU A 522 5.89 -5.36 11.30
N THR A 523 4.65 -5.11 10.86
CA THR A 523 3.46 -5.23 11.73
C THR A 523 3.27 -6.64 12.27
N ILE A 524 3.33 -7.64 11.39
CA ILE A 524 3.24 -9.06 11.80
C ILE A 524 4.50 -9.45 12.56
N ALA A 525 5.67 -8.99 12.11
CA ALA A 525 6.93 -9.33 12.76
C ALA A 525 6.97 -8.86 14.22
N LEU A 526 6.39 -7.70 14.56
CA LEU A 526 6.29 -7.22 15.95
C LEU A 526 5.60 -8.21 16.88
N PHE A 527 4.57 -8.90 16.40
CA PHE A 527 3.77 -9.83 17.20
C PHE A 527 4.23 -11.28 17.10
N VAL A 528 4.73 -11.69 15.93
CA VAL A 528 5.02 -13.11 15.65
C VAL A 528 6.48 -13.47 15.94
N THR A 529 7.41 -12.50 15.96
CA THR A 529 8.79 -12.78 16.38
C THR A 529 8.91 -12.87 17.90
N GLY A 530 9.90 -13.59 18.39
CA GLY A 530 10.19 -13.70 19.81
C GLY A 530 11.68 -13.96 20.07
N GLY A 531 12.23 -13.37 21.12
CA GLY A 531 13.62 -13.54 21.53
C GLY A 531 14.62 -13.22 20.42
N LEU A 532 15.52 -14.17 20.10
CA LEU A 532 16.55 -14.02 19.06
C LEU A 532 16.01 -14.17 17.62
N SER A 533 14.72 -14.40 17.43
CA SER A 533 14.13 -14.67 16.11
C SER A 533 13.61 -13.42 15.40
N SER A 534 14.43 -12.36 15.34
CA SER A 534 14.04 -11.09 14.71
C SER A 534 14.14 -11.12 13.18
N THR A 535 13.27 -10.35 12.50
CA THR A 535 13.42 -9.97 11.08
C THR A 535 14.18 -8.65 10.97
N LEU A 536 14.69 -8.34 9.77
CA LEU A 536 15.45 -7.11 9.55
C LEU A 536 14.63 -5.83 9.87
N PRO A 537 13.35 -5.68 9.45
CA PRO A 537 12.53 -4.55 9.86
C PRO A 537 12.32 -4.48 11.38
N LYS A 538 12.13 -5.63 12.05
CA LYS A 538 11.97 -5.68 13.51
C LYS A 538 13.25 -5.28 14.23
N GLN A 539 14.41 -5.76 13.77
CA GLN A 539 15.72 -5.39 14.33
C GLN A 539 15.98 -3.88 14.17
N MET A 540 15.66 -3.33 13.01
CA MET A 540 15.76 -1.88 12.78
C MET A 540 14.80 -1.08 13.65
N TRP A 541 13.59 -1.59 13.88
CA TRP A 541 12.60 -0.96 14.75
C TRP A 541 13.08 -0.90 16.19
N ASP A 542 13.59 -2.00 16.71
CA ASP A 542 14.12 -2.08 18.08
C ASP A 542 15.30 -1.12 18.27
N GLU A 543 16.21 -1.05 17.29
CA GLU A 543 17.33 -0.09 17.32
C GLU A 543 16.83 1.35 17.24
N ALA A 544 15.82 1.65 16.40
CA ALA A 544 15.29 3.00 16.21
C ALA A 544 14.60 3.55 17.48
N LEU A 545 13.96 2.68 18.26
CA LEU A 545 13.36 3.05 19.54
C LEU A 545 14.40 3.29 20.65
N LEU A 546 15.54 2.60 20.59
CA LEU A 546 16.59 2.74 21.58
C LEU A 546 17.47 3.95 21.30
N ARG A 547 17.88 4.15 20.05
CA ARG A 547 18.78 5.24 19.65
C ARG A 547 18.73 5.53 18.15
N VAL A 548 18.87 6.80 17.82
CA VAL A 548 19.06 7.26 16.44
C VAL A 548 20.53 7.11 16.07
N SER A 549 20.91 5.98 15.48
CA SER A 549 22.31 5.65 15.20
C SER A 549 22.63 5.64 13.70
N PRO A 550 23.86 5.97 13.29
CA PRO A 550 24.29 5.85 11.90
C PRO A 550 24.29 4.39 11.38
N THR A 551 24.29 3.38 12.28
CA THR A 551 24.08 1.96 11.91
C THR A 551 22.73 1.77 11.23
N LEU A 552 21.68 2.44 11.72
CA LEU A 552 20.35 2.42 11.06
C LEU A 552 20.40 3.07 9.68
N ALA A 553 21.17 4.16 9.50
CA ALA A 553 21.36 4.76 8.19
C ALA A 553 22.09 3.80 7.23
N ALA A 554 23.11 3.08 7.70
CA ALA A 554 23.83 2.07 6.92
C ALA A 554 22.92 0.88 6.55
N ALA A 555 22.15 0.35 7.51
CA ALA A 555 21.15 -0.70 7.25
C ALA A 555 20.10 -0.24 6.25
N SER A 556 19.56 0.97 6.43
CA SER A 556 18.57 1.58 5.55
C SER A 556 19.10 1.75 4.12
N THR A 557 20.32 2.24 3.96
CA THR A 557 20.99 2.40 2.67
C THR A 557 21.22 1.05 2.00
N THR A 558 21.67 0.04 2.75
CA THR A 558 21.88 -1.33 2.24
C THR A 558 20.58 -1.92 1.72
N ILE A 559 19.48 -1.82 2.47
CA ILE A 559 18.15 -2.31 2.04
C ILE A 559 17.68 -1.56 0.80
N PHE A 560 17.80 -0.24 0.80
CA PHE A 560 17.41 0.61 -0.33
C PHE A 560 18.15 0.22 -1.62
N LEU A 561 19.47 0.06 -1.55
CA LEU A 561 20.29 -0.33 -2.70
C LEU A 561 19.95 -1.76 -3.16
N PHE A 562 19.80 -2.71 -2.23
CA PHE A 562 19.42 -4.08 -2.54
C PHE A 562 18.07 -4.15 -3.24
N MET A 563 17.05 -3.49 -2.71
CA MET A 563 15.70 -3.47 -3.27
C MET A 563 15.67 -2.78 -4.64
N SER A 564 16.35 -1.65 -4.78
CA SER A 564 16.46 -0.94 -6.05
C SER A 564 17.14 -1.80 -7.11
N ALA A 565 18.25 -2.47 -6.75
CA ALA A 565 18.96 -3.39 -7.66
C ALA A 565 18.07 -4.57 -8.08
N ALA A 566 17.35 -5.20 -7.14
CA ALA A 566 16.45 -6.31 -7.43
C ALA A 566 15.35 -5.92 -8.43
N VAL A 567 14.72 -4.75 -8.23
CA VAL A 567 13.65 -4.25 -9.12
C VAL A 567 14.21 -3.85 -10.49
N LEU A 568 15.35 -3.15 -10.56
CA LEU A 568 15.98 -2.78 -11.82
C LEU A 568 16.41 -4.00 -12.61
N LEU A 569 16.97 -5.02 -11.95
CA LEU A 569 17.33 -6.28 -12.59
C LEU A 569 16.11 -6.99 -13.18
N ALA A 570 15.01 -7.05 -12.42
CA ALA A 570 13.77 -7.65 -12.90
C ALA A 570 13.20 -6.92 -14.13
N GLN A 571 13.28 -5.58 -14.15
CA GLN A 571 12.86 -4.78 -15.30
C GLN A 571 13.76 -5.04 -16.51
N ALA A 572 15.09 -5.12 -16.33
CA ALA A 572 16.04 -5.42 -17.40
C ALA A 572 15.79 -6.81 -18.01
N VAL A 573 15.53 -7.82 -17.18
CA VAL A 573 15.17 -9.17 -17.64
C VAL A 573 13.86 -9.16 -18.44
N ARG A 574 12.85 -8.41 -17.97
CA ARG A 574 11.57 -8.26 -18.67
C ARG A 574 11.75 -7.60 -20.06
N GLN A 575 12.54 -6.52 -20.14
CA GLN A 575 12.78 -5.80 -21.39
C GLN A 575 13.54 -6.65 -22.42
N ARG A 576 14.51 -7.46 -21.98
CA ARG A 576 15.27 -8.37 -22.87
C ARG A 576 14.40 -9.47 -23.47
N ARG A 577 13.34 -9.91 -22.78
CA ARG A 577 12.42 -10.98 -23.23
C ARG A 577 11.23 -10.49 -24.05
N SER A 578 11.06 -9.18 -24.26
CA SER A 578 9.99 -8.58 -25.09
C SER A 578 10.57 -7.80 -26.26
N PRO A 579 11.23 -8.43 -27.25
CA PRO A 579 11.82 -7.72 -28.39
C PRO A 579 10.79 -7.24 -29.43
N ALA A 580 9.54 -7.71 -29.40
CA ALA A 580 8.57 -7.55 -30.48
C ALA A 580 7.79 -6.21 -30.51
N GLN A 581 8.06 -5.24 -29.63
CA GLN A 581 7.34 -3.94 -29.63
C GLN A 581 8.23 -2.73 -30.02
N ARG A 582 9.41 -2.95 -30.63
CA ARG A 582 10.29 -1.86 -31.09
C ARG A 582 10.16 -1.49 -32.56
N THR A 583 9.25 -2.13 -33.31
CA THR A 583 9.01 -1.79 -34.73
C THR A 583 7.52 -1.68 -35.00
N THR A 584 6.92 -0.59 -34.59
CA THR A 584 5.78 0.10 -35.25
C THR A 584 5.70 1.53 -34.70
#